data_95deeae2c203544301196b75dfd96842
#
_entry.id   95deeae2c203544301196b75dfd96842
#
_cell.length_a   1.000
_cell.length_b   1.000
_cell.length_c   1.000
_cell.angle_alpha   90.00
_cell.angle_beta   90.00
_cell.angle_gamma   90.00
#
_symmetry.space_group_name_H-M   'P 1'
#
loop_
_entity.id
_entity.type
_entity.pdbx_description
1 polymer ?
#
loop_
_entity_poly.entity_id
_entity_poly.type
_entity_poly.pdbx_seq_one_letter_code
_entity_poly.pdbx_strand_id
1 'polypeptide(L)'
;MNPRIRPLLYRLLALAIGSMVFPIFAPTVVEAADPPTVHSLDSTTKRLQISIDTTWVLLTGFLVFFMQTGFSMLEAGLLRQRGVINALLKNFVDPAVTILVWWGVSFGIAFGTSVGGFIGTDTFFLSQLPTDGAFPTRAVLGIASNLNAYTLFFFQFAFGATASKITTGSMAGRTDLVSDLIYSDMMGAFTYPLIIHWVWNANGWLAKMSFHNFAGSAVVHTVGGCDSWYLFTWSPSWTYSLGNTTTGT
;
A
#
# COMPACT_ATOMS: atom_id res chain seq x y z
N MET A 1 -15.01 -14.50 -44.69
CA MET A 1 -16.09 -14.95 -43.76
C MET A 1 -17.39 -14.98 -44.55
N ASN A 2 -18.04 -16.14 -44.58
CA ASN A 2 -19.21 -16.41 -45.42
C ASN A 2 -20.35 -15.44 -45.06
N PRO A 3 -20.91 -14.69 -46.05
CA PRO A 3 -21.96 -13.68 -45.80
C PRO A 3 -23.24 -14.21 -45.17
N ARG A 4 -23.45 -15.52 -45.20
CA ARG A 4 -24.61 -16.19 -44.58
C ARG A 4 -24.42 -16.44 -43.07
N ILE A 5 -23.18 -16.37 -42.53
CA ILE A 5 -22.88 -16.64 -41.13
C ILE A 5 -22.91 -15.36 -40.29
N ARG A 6 -22.64 -14.20 -40.88
CA ARG A 6 -22.66 -12.91 -40.20
C ARG A 6 -23.95 -12.61 -39.44
N PRO A 7 -25.16 -12.71 -40.04
CA PRO A 7 -26.38 -12.37 -39.32
C PRO A 7 -26.69 -13.34 -38.17
N LEU A 8 -26.27 -14.60 -38.30
CA LEU A 8 -26.41 -15.57 -37.23
C LEU A 8 -25.50 -15.27 -36.03
N LEU A 9 -24.27 -14.88 -36.31
CA LEU A 9 -23.30 -14.50 -35.30
C LEU A 9 -23.75 -13.28 -34.48
N TYR A 10 -24.28 -12.25 -35.19
CA TYR A 10 -24.81 -11.07 -34.50
C TYR A 10 -26.06 -11.37 -33.66
N ARG A 11 -26.91 -12.29 -34.10
CA ARG A 11 -28.08 -12.72 -33.31
C ARG A 11 -27.65 -13.50 -32.08
N LEU A 12 -26.66 -14.39 -32.18
CA LEU A 12 -26.12 -15.13 -31.03
C LEU A 12 -25.41 -14.22 -30.04
N LEU A 13 -24.66 -13.24 -30.56
CA LEU A 13 -24.00 -12.24 -29.72
C LEU A 13 -25.00 -11.34 -28.99
N ALA A 14 -26.05 -10.89 -29.67
CA ALA A 14 -27.12 -10.11 -29.07
C ALA A 14 -27.91 -10.89 -28.01
N LEU A 15 -28.15 -12.19 -28.25
CA LEU A 15 -28.78 -13.08 -27.27
C LEU A 15 -27.87 -13.31 -26.05
N ALA A 16 -26.56 -13.50 -26.26
CA ALA A 16 -25.60 -13.66 -25.19
C ALA A 16 -25.47 -12.40 -24.34
N ILE A 17 -25.41 -11.23 -24.97
CA ILE A 17 -25.38 -9.93 -24.27
C ILE A 17 -26.71 -9.69 -23.56
N GLY A 18 -27.83 -9.96 -24.21
CA GLY A 18 -29.17 -9.83 -23.61
C GLY A 18 -29.36 -10.71 -22.40
N SER A 19 -28.87 -11.96 -22.43
CA SER A 19 -28.92 -12.89 -21.30
C SER A 19 -28.01 -12.50 -20.13
N MET A 20 -26.90 -11.79 -20.38
CA MET A 20 -26.03 -11.24 -19.34
C MET A 20 -26.58 -9.94 -18.72
N VAL A 21 -27.25 -9.11 -19.51
CA VAL A 21 -27.71 -7.79 -19.05
C VAL A 21 -29.11 -7.87 -18.42
N PHE A 22 -29.96 -8.79 -18.87
CA PHE A 22 -31.32 -8.93 -18.36
C PHE A 22 -31.40 -9.20 -16.85
N PRO A 23 -30.59 -10.08 -16.24
CA PRO A 23 -30.64 -10.30 -14.79
C PRO A 23 -30.19 -9.07 -13.97
N ILE A 24 -29.41 -8.15 -14.56
CA ILE A 24 -28.96 -6.93 -13.87
C ILE A 24 -30.12 -5.91 -13.75
N PHE A 25 -31.06 -5.93 -14.71
CA PHE A 25 -32.21 -5.00 -14.76
C PHE A 25 -33.56 -5.69 -14.43
N ALA A 26 -33.57 -6.99 -14.10
CA ALA A 26 -34.78 -7.61 -13.67
C ALA A 26 -35.27 -6.97 -12.37
N PRO A 27 -36.49 -6.40 -12.32
CA PRO A 27 -37.00 -5.87 -11.07
C PRO A 27 -37.10 -7.03 -10.08
N THR A 28 -36.23 -7.03 -9.08
CA THR A 28 -36.39 -7.88 -7.91
C THR A 28 -37.69 -7.45 -7.26
N VAL A 29 -38.67 -8.34 -7.19
CA VAL A 29 -39.86 -8.11 -6.38
C VAL A 29 -39.34 -8.01 -4.95
N VAL A 30 -39.23 -6.80 -4.47
CA VAL A 30 -38.90 -6.54 -3.06
C VAL A 30 -40.17 -6.91 -2.31
N GLU A 31 -40.20 -8.12 -1.74
CA GLU A 31 -41.19 -8.49 -0.77
C GLU A 31 -41.22 -7.45 0.34
N ALA A 32 -42.37 -6.91 0.68
CA ALA A 32 -42.50 -5.87 1.67
C ALA A 32 -41.86 -6.37 2.98
N ALA A 33 -40.69 -5.91 3.27
CA ALA A 33 -39.98 -6.29 4.48
C ALA A 33 -40.79 -5.79 5.70
N ASP A 34 -40.83 -6.58 6.74
CA ASP A 34 -41.40 -6.18 8.02
C ASP A 34 -40.78 -4.82 8.46
N PRO A 35 -41.58 -3.96 9.12
CA PRO A 35 -41.09 -2.67 9.54
C PRO A 35 -39.80 -2.82 10.37
N PRO A 36 -38.76 -2.02 10.08
CA PRO A 36 -37.48 -2.20 10.72
C PRO A 36 -37.58 -2.00 12.23
N THR A 37 -37.07 -2.97 12.99
CA THR A 37 -36.96 -2.84 14.44
C THR A 37 -35.78 -1.94 14.80
N VAL A 38 -35.79 -1.31 15.99
CA VAL A 38 -34.68 -0.47 16.47
C VAL A 38 -33.35 -1.23 16.42
N HIS A 39 -33.35 -2.51 16.74
CA HIS A 39 -32.16 -3.37 16.69
C HIS A 39 -31.67 -3.60 15.24
N SER A 40 -32.58 -3.79 14.27
CA SER A 40 -32.21 -3.93 12.86
C SER A 40 -31.70 -2.64 12.26
N LEU A 41 -32.24 -1.49 12.70
CA LEU A 41 -31.73 -0.17 12.30
C LEU A 41 -30.33 0.08 12.84
N ASP A 42 -30.07 -0.22 14.11
CA ASP A 42 -28.73 -0.05 14.72
C ASP A 42 -27.68 -0.91 14.00
N SER A 43 -27.99 -2.18 13.74
CA SER A 43 -27.10 -3.08 13.00
C SER A 43 -26.84 -2.61 11.57
N THR A 44 -27.86 -2.11 10.88
CA THR A 44 -27.73 -1.57 9.53
C THR A 44 -26.89 -0.30 9.51
N THR A 45 -27.10 0.60 10.46
CA THR A 45 -26.31 1.84 10.58
C THR A 45 -24.84 1.53 10.83
N LYS A 46 -24.52 0.59 11.71
CA LYS A 46 -23.13 0.13 11.95
C LYS A 46 -22.50 -0.46 10.69
N ARG A 47 -23.23 -1.29 9.95
CA ARG A 47 -22.75 -1.86 8.68
C ARG A 47 -22.49 -0.80 7.62
N LEU A 48 -23.38 0.19 7.49
CA LEU A 48 -23.20 1.32 6.58
C LEU A 48 -21.98 2.14 6.96
N GLN A 49 -21.79 2.43 8.24
CA GLN A 49 -20.61 3.15 8.73
C GLN A 49 -19.31 2.42 8.38
N ILE A 50 -19.23 1.11 8.66
CA ILE A 50 -18.06 0.29 8.29
C ILE A 50 -17.82 0.33 6.78
N SER A 51 -18.87 0.27 5.97
CA SER A 51 -18.75 0.30 4.51
C SER A 51 -18.24 1.65 4.00
N ILE A 52 -18.72 2.75 4.57
CA ILE A 52 -18.27 4.11 4.24
C ILE A 52 -16.81 4.29 4.65
N ASP A 53 -16.45 3.91 5.87
CA ASP A 53 -15.09 4.00 6.39
C ASP A 53 -14.12 3.16 5.55
N THR A 54 -14.52 1.93 5.19
CA THR A 54 -13.74 1.04 4.32
C THR A 54 -13.52 1.67 2.94
N THR A 55 -14.58 2.20 2.34
CA THR A 55 -14.50 2.86 1.03
C THR A 55 -13.57 4.06 1.08
N TRP A 56 -13.68 4.89 2.13
CA TRP A 56 -12.81 6.04 2.33
C TRP A 56 -11.34 5.64 2.46
N VAL A 57 -11.06 4.65 3.29
CA VAL A 57 -9.67 4.19 3.52
C VAL A 57 -9.09 3.54 2.28
N LEU A 58 -9.86 2.78 1.50
CA LEU A 58 -9.40 2.22 0.22
C LEU A 58 -9.12 3.33 -0.79
N LEU A 59 -10.02 4.30 -0.94
CA LEU A 59 -9.83 5.42 -1.86
C LEU A 59 -8.55 6.21 -1.51
N THR A 60 -8.38 6.54 -0.24
CA THR A 60 -7.18 7.25 0.23
C THR A 60 -5.92 6.39 0.10
N GLY A 61 -6.02 5.07 0.34
CA GLY A 61 -4.93 4.12 0.10
C GLY A 61 -4.49 4.08 -1.38
N PHE A 62 -5.43 4.10 -2.32
CA PHE A 62 -5.13 4.21 -3.74
C PHE A 62 -4.45 5.54 -4.08
N LEU A 63 -4.90 6.65 -3.49
CA LEU A 63 -4.25 7.96 -3.69
C LEU A 63 -2.82 7.96 -3.15
N VAL A 64 -2.57 7.38 -1.99
CA VAL A 64 -1.22 7.22 -1.44
C VAL A 64 -0.38 6.32 -2.34
N PHE A 65 -0.92 5.21 -2.80
CA PHE A 65 -0.20 4.32 -3.73
C PHE A 65 0.11 5.02 -5.07
N PHE A 66 -0.77 5.90 -5.54
CA PHE A 66 -0.54 6.71 -6.74
C PHE A 66 0.67 7.66 -6.61
N MET A 67 1.12 7.97 -5.39
CA MET A 67 2.36 8.71 -5.16
C MET A 67 3.58 8.03 -5.80
N GLN A 68 3.57 6.70 -6.01
CA GLN A 68 4.63 5.97 -6.70
C GLN A 68 4.87 6.53 -8.12
N THR A 69 3.79 6.93 -8.81
CA THR A 69 3.89 7.60 -10.11
C THR A 69 4.56 8.97 -9.99
N GLY A 70 4.21 9.73 -8.94
CA GLY A 70 4.85 11.02 -8.66
C GLY A 70 6.35 10.90 -8.40
N PHE A 71 6.78 9.93 -7.60
CA PHE A 71 8.20 9.64 -7.37
C PHE A 71 8.90 9.23 -8.67
N SER A 72 8.28 8.40 -9.49
CA SER A 72 8.84 7.98 -10.77
C SER A 72 9.07 9.17 -11.71
N MET A 73 8.12 10.09 -11.76
CA MET A 73 8.26 11.31 -12.58
C MET A 73 9.32 12.26 -12.01
N LEU A 74 9.38 12.41 -10.68
CA LEU A 74 10.37 13.24 -10.01
C LEU A 74 11.79 12.74 -10.26
N GLU A 75 12.02 11.44 -10.04
CA GLU A 75 13.34 10.83 -10.26
C GLU A 75 13.75 10.88 -11.73
N ALA A 76 12.82 10.58 -12.64
CA ALA A 76 13.08 10.68 -14.07
C ALA A 76 13.47 12.11 -14.50
N GLY A 77 12.89 13.14 -13.88
CA GLY A 77 13.23 14.55 -14.15
C GLY A 77 14.57 14.99 -13.57
N LEU A 78 15.03 14.35 -12.50
CA LEU A 78 16.29 14.70 -11.83
C LEU A 78 17.51 13.94 -12.37
N LEU A 79 17.29 12.81 -13.02
CA LEU A 79 18.35 11.95 -13.53
C LEU A 79 18.79 12.33 -14.95
N ARG A 80 20.04 11.97 -15.27
CA ARG A 80 20.51 12.03 -16.67
C ARG A 80 19.73 11.01 -17.51
N GLN A 81 19.51 11.31 -18.79
CA GLN A 81 18.73 10.48 -19.72
C GLN A 81 19.12 8.99 -19.69
N ARG A 82 20.40 8.67 -19.55
CA ARG A 82 20.89 7.28 -19.50
C ARG A 82 20.41 6.52 -18.24
N GLY A 83 20.09 7.22 -17.18
CA GLY A 83 19.64 6.62 -15.91
C GLY A 83 18.12 6.49 -15.77
N VAL A 84 17.35 7.19 -16.61
CA VAL A 84 15.88 7.30 -16.48
C VAL A 84 15.20 5.93 -16.61
N ILE A 85 15.59 5.11 -17.58
CA ILE A 85 14.97 3.78 -17.78
C ILE A 85 15.19 2.89 -16.56
N ASN A 86 16.41 2.92 -15.99
CA ASN A 86 16.73 2.16 -14.78
C ASN A 86 15.90 2.62 -13.58
N ALA A 87 15.76 3.93 -13.39
CA ALA A 87 14.97 4.49 -12.31
C ALA A 87 13.47 4.13 -12.45
N LEU A 88 12.93 4.21 -13.66
CA LEU A 88 11.54 3.82 -13.91
C LEU A 88 11.31 2.33 -13.65
N LEU A 89 12.25 1.47 -14.08
CA LEU A 89 12.17 0.03 -13.83
C LEU A 89 12.22 -0.27 -12.33
N LYS A 90 13.15 0.35 -11.59
CA LYS A 90 13.21 0.27 -10.13
C LYS A 90 11.88 0.63 -9.51
N ASN A 91 11.35 1.80 -9.86
CA ASN A 91 10.12 2.33 -9.31
C ASN A 91 8.90 1.44 -9.56
N PHE A 92 8.94 0.64 -10.60
CA PHE A 92 7.89 -0.33 -10.90
C PHE A 92 8.07 -1.66 -10.14
N VAL A 93 9.30 -2.14 -10.03
CA VAL A 93 9.59 -3.44 -9.38
C VAL A 93 9.55 -3.35 -7.86
N ASP A 94 10.05 -2.27 -7.29
CA ASP A 94 10.16 -2.07 -5.85
C ASP A 94 8.82 -2.24 -5.08
N PRO A 95 7.69 -1.62 -5.46
CA PRO A 95 6.42 -1.91 -4.78
C PRO A 95 5.97 -3.36 -4.90
N ALA A 96 6.31 -4.04 -6.01
CA ALA A 96 5.95 -5.44 -6.20
C ALA A 96 6.73 -6.38 -5.28
N VAL A 97 7.98 -6.07 -4.96
CA VAL A 97 8.78 -6.84 -3.99
C VAL A 97 8.40 -6.45 -2.57
N THR A 98 8.24 -5.15 -2.31
CA THR A 98 7.81 -4.64 -0.99
C THR A 98 6.49 -5.25 -0.53
N ILE A 99 5.51 -5.50 -1.43
CA ILE A 99 4.23 -6.11 -1.01
C ILE A 99 4.42 -7.55 -0.52
N LEU A 100 5.36 -8.30 -1.10
CA LEU A 100 5.65 -9.66 -0.66
C LEU A 100 6.27 -9.68 0.73
N VAL A 101 7.20 -8.78 0.99
CA VAL A 101 7.82 -8.61 2.30
C VAL A 101 6.81 -8.09 3.32
N TRP A 102 5.95 -7.15 2.91
CA TRP A 102 4.87 -6.62 3.73
C TRP A 102 3.88 -7.70 4.15
N TRP A 103 3.48 -8.56 3.22
CA TRP A 103 2.63 -9.71 3.49
C TRP A 103 3.31 -10.73 4.39
N GLY A 104 4.58 -11.03 4.16
CA GLY A 104 5.29 -12.08 4.88
C GLY A 104 5.61 -11.71 6.32
N VAL A 105 6.17 -10.53 6.54
CA VAL A 105 6.78 -10.18 7.82
C VAL A 105 6.31 -8.83 8.36
N SER A 106 6.29 -7.81 7.52
CA SER A 106 6.19 -6.42 7.97
C SER A 106 4.87 -6.10 8.65
N PHE A 107 3.76 -6.62 8.13
CA PHE A 107 2.43 -6.41 8.73
C PHE A 107 2.34 -7.00 10.14
N GLY A 108 2.92 -8.18 10.35
CA GLY A 108 3.00 -8.82 11.67
C GLY A 108 3.85 -8.02 12.66
N ILE A 109 5.01 -7.52 12.23
CA ILE A 109 5.86 -6.64 13.05
C ILE A 109 5.12 -5.36 13.42
N ALA A 110 4.41 -4.75 12.46
CA ALA A 110 3.75 -3.46 12.65
C ALA A 110 2.49 -3.55 13.52
N PHE A 111 1.62 -4.51 13.22
CA PHE A 111 0.26 -4.56 13.76
C PHE A 111 -0.06 -5.82 14.55
N GLY A 112 0.87 -6.75 14.66
CA GLY A 112 0.74 -7.93 15.51
C GLY A 112 0.66 -7.59 17.01
N THR A 113 0.42 -8.62 17.81
CA THR A 113 0.40 -8.51 19.27
C THR A 113 1.73 -7.97 19.79
N SER A 114 1.67 -6.87 20.53
CA SER A 114 2.84 -6.11 20.94
C SER A 114 3.59 -6.77 22.10
N VAL A 115 4.89 -6.95 21.95
CA VAL A 115 5.80 -7.34 23.04
C VAL A 115 6.56 -6.11 23.51
N GLY A 116 6.31 -5.74 24.76
CA GLY A 116 6.97 -4.59 25.40
C GLY A 116 6.70 -3.22 24.77
N GLY A 117 5.84 -3.12 23.77
CA GLY A 117 5.61 -1.90 23.01
C GLY A 117 6.59 -1.70 21.85
N PHE A 118 7.48 -2.66 21.58
CA PHE A 118 8.55 -2.51 20.61
C PHE A 118 8.30 -3.24 19.29
N ILE A 119 7.66 -4.41 19.31
CA ILE A 119 7.51 -5.26 18.15
C ILE A 119 6.24 -6.10 18.22
N GLY A 120 5.60 -6.33 17.08
CA GLY A 120 4.54 -7.32 16.92
C GLY A 120 5.10 -8.71 16.66
N THR A 121 4.42 -9.75 17.14
CA THR A 121 4.94 -11.13 17.13
C THR A 121 4.02 -12.16 16.49
N ASP A 122 2.89 -11.74 15.96
CA ASP A 122 1.92 -12.61 15.30
C ASP A 122 1.42 -12.02 13.97
N THR A 123 0.40 -12.62 13.38
CA THR A 123 -0.21 -12.18 12.11
C THR A 123 0.75 -12.18 10.91
N PHE A 124 1.89 -12.86 11.01
CA PHE A 124 2.78 -13.09 9.88
C PHE A 124 2.06 -13.87 8.78
N PHE A 125 2.34 -13.53 7.53
CA PHE A 125 1.66 -14.08 6.35
C PHE A 125 0.14 -13.88 6.38
N LEU A 126 -0.35 -12.85 7.08
CA LEU A 126 -1.76 -12.61 7.36
C LEU A 126 -2.45 -13.80 8.05
N SER A 127 -1.70 -14.62 8.77
CA SER A 127 -2.23 -15.71 9.57
C SER A 127 -2.94 -15.16 10.81
N GLN A 128 -3.89 -15.94 11.36
CA GLN A 128 -4.63 -15.59 12.59
C GLN A 128 -5.47 -14.30 12.48
N LEU A 129 -5.75 -13.83 11.27
CA LEU A 129 -6.72 -12.76 11.10
C LEU A 129 -8.12 -13.27 11.41
N PRO A 130 -8.99 -12.44 12.01
CA PRO A 130 -10.38 -12.79 12.21
C PRO A 130 -11.05 -13.20 10.89
N THR A 131 -11.79 -14.29 10.89
CA THR A 131 -12.46 -14.83 9.71
C THR A 131 -13.56 -13.93 9.16
N ASP A 132 -14.11 -13.06 10.00
CA ASP A 132 -15.07 -12.02 9.62
C ASP A 132 -14.39 -10.78 8.99
N GLY A 133 -13.08 -10.78 8.92
CA GLY A 133 -12.29 -9.68 8.36
C GLY A 133 -12.26 -8.42 9.23
N ALA A 134 -12.93 -8.43 10.37
CA ALA A 134 -12.88 -7.34 11.33
C ALA A 134 -11.62 -7.48 12.19
N PHE A 135 -10.62 -6.67 11.93
CA PHE A 135 -9.46 -6.56 12.80
C PHE A 135 -9.82 -5.61 13.96
N PRO A 136 -9.56 -5.99 15.21
CA PRO A 136 -9.71 -5.06 16.33
C PRO A 136 -8.60 -4.00 16.26
N THR A 137 -8.70 -3.15 15.28
CA THR A 137 -7.87 -1.96 15.19
C THR A 137 -8.33 -1.00 16.26
N ARG A 138 -7.68 -1.03 17.39
CA ARG A 138 -7.71 0.14 18.25
C ARG A 138 -7.19 1.30 17.40
N ALA A 139 -8.09 2.24 17.14
CA ALA A 139 -7.86 3.56 16.57
C ALA A 139 -6.43 3.86 16.09
N VAL A 140 -5.93 3.10 15.13
CA VAL A 140 -4.78 3.50 14.35
C VAL A 140 -5.27 4.70 13.53
N LEU A 141 -4.78 5.89 13.80
CA LEU A 141 -5.14 7.12 13.12
C LEU A 141 -6.55 7.68 13.42
N GLY A 142 -7.21 7.31 14.52
CA GLY A 142 -8.57 7.78 14.81
C GLY A 142 -9.65 7.28 13.84
N ILE A 143 -9.30 6.34 12.97
CA ILE A 143 -10.22 5.67 12.06
C ILE A 143 -10.96 4.57 12.83
N ALA A 144 -12.23 4.41 12.55
CA ALA A 144 -13.14 3.52 13.26
C ALA A 144 -12.54 2.12 13.53
N SER A 145 -12.78 1.62 14.72
CA SER A 145 -12.21 0.39 15.29
C SER A 145 -12.60 -0.92 14.58
N ASN A 146 -13.30 -0.85 13.44
CA ASN A 146 -13.93 -1.98 12.76
C ASN A 146 -13.56 -2.10 11.28
N LEU A 147 -12.42 -1.56 10.87
CA LEU A 147 -11.97 -1.75 9.49
C LEU A 147 -11.58 -3.21 9.24
N ASN A 148 -11.89 -3.69 8.04
CA ASN A 148 -11.41 -4.97 7.57
C ASN A 148 -9.86 -5.00 7.56
N ALA A 149 -9.28 -6.07 8.05
CA ALA A 149 -7.83 -6.25 8.14
C ALA A 149 -7.12 -6.12 6.78
N TYR A 150 -7.75 -6.57 5.70
CA TYR A 150 -7.19 -6.44 4.35
C TYR A 150 -7.18 -4.99 3.86
N THR A 151 -8.17 -4.19 4.26
CA THR A 151 -8.21 -2.76 3.98
C THR A 151 -7.06 -2.04 4.68
N LEU A 152 -6.85 -2.35 5.95
CA LEU A 152 -5.72 -1.82 6.72
C LEU A 152 -4.39 -2.28 6.13
N PHE A 153 -4.28 -3.55 5.75
CA PHE A 153 -3.09 -4.10 5.10
C PHE A 153 -2.70 -3.32 3.85
N PHE A 154 -3.65 -3.10 2.95
CA PHE A 154 -3.40 -2.35 1.71
C PHE A 154 -3.04 -0.89 1.99
N PHE A 155 -3.78 -0.24 2.87
CA PHE A 155 -3.54 1.16 3.23
C PHE A 155 -2.13 1.35 3.79
N GLN A 156 -1.74 0.52 4.74
CA GLN A 156 -0.44 0.60 5.38
C GLN A 156 0.71 0.14 4.47
N PHE A 157 0.45 -0.81 3.57
CA PHE A 157 1.39 -1.16 2.52
C PHE A 157 1.74 0.04 1.63
N ALA A 158 0.74 0.83 1.24
CA ALA A 158 0.96 2.02 0.41
C ALA A 158 1.92 3.02 1.07
N PHE A 159 1.85 3.18 2.40
CA PHE A 159 2.81 3.99 3.16
C PHE A 159 4.18 3.33 3.28
N GLY A 160 4.24 2.01 3.45
CA GLY A 160 5.51 1.26 3.47
C GLY A 160 6.28 1.42 2.15
N ALA A 161 5.58 1.24 1.04
CA ALA A 161 6.15 1.49 -0.29
C ALA A 161 6.60 2.95 -0.47
N THR A 162 5.92 3.91 0.15
CA THR A 162 6.30 5.31 0.11
C THR A 162 7.56 5.60 0.93
N ALA A 163 7.67 5.05 2.15
CA ALA A 163 8.85 5.22 3.00
C ALA A 163 10.12 4.69 2.31
N SER A 164 10.04 3.52 1.71
CA SER A 164 11.09 2.93 0.89
C SER A 164 11.49 3.83 -0.28
N LYS A 165 10.51 4.43 -0.96
CA LYS A 165 10.74 5.33 -2.10
C LYS A 165 11.48 6.62 -1.77
N ILE A 166 11.25 7.20 -0.61
CA ILE A 166 11.98 8.40 -0.20
C ILE A 166 13.48 8.12 -0.17
N THR A 167 13.86 6.93 0.28
CA THR A 167 15.25 6.49 0.35
C THR A 167 15.85 6.25 -1.03
N THR A 168 15.11 5.65 -1.96
CA THR A 168 15.61 5.37 -3.31
C THR A 168 16.01 6.61 -4.08
N GLY A 169 15.41 7.77 -3.78
CA GLY A 169 15.80 9.05 -4.36
C GLY A 169 17.26 9.42 -4.10
N SER A 170 17.81 9.10 -2.93
CA SER A 170 19.22 9.32 -2.61
C SER A 170 20.16 8.33 -3.29
N MET A 171 19.65 7.15 -3.63
CA MET A 171 20.39 6.08 -4.29
C MET A 171 20.35 6.19 -5.82
N ALA A 172 19.46 6.99 -6.36
CA ALA A 172 19.27 7.16 -7.79
C ALA A 172 20.54 7.59 -8.51
N GLY A 173 20.98 6.79 -9.48
CA GLY A 173 22.23 6.99 -10.23
C GLY A 173 23.52 6.67 -9.46
N ARG A 174 23.43 6.09 -8.27
CA ARG A 174 24.59 5.76 -7.43
C ARG A 174 24.71 4.27 -7.12
N THR A 175 23.60 3.56 -7.10
CA THR A 175 23.52 2.12 -6.81
C THR A 175 23.02 1.37 -8.02
N ASP A 176 23.35 0.09 -8.10
CA ASP A 176 22.78 -0.84 -9.05
C ASP A 176 21.36 -1.26 -8.61
N LEU A 177 20.59 -1.82 -9.54
CA LEU A 177 19.21 -2.24 -9.30
C LEU A 177 19.06 -3.23 -8.15
N VAL A 178 19.97 -4.20 -8.06
CA VAL A 178 19.87 -5.29 -7.07
C VAL A 178 20.13 -4.75 -5.66
N SER A 179 21.18 -3.96 -5.48
CA SER A 179 21.48 -3.32 -4.19
C SER A 179 20.36 -2.44 -3.69
N ASP A 180 19.73 -1.73 -4.61
CA ASP A 180 18.60 -0.85 -4.32
C ASP A 180 17.37 -1.63 -3.86
N LEU A 181 17.03 -2.70 -4.55
CA LEU A 181 15.91 -3.57 -4.15
C LEU A 181 16.16 -4.22 -2.79
N ILE A 182 17.36 -4.77 -2.54
CA ILE A 182 17.70 -5.35 -1.24
C ILE A 182 17.55 -4.32 -0.12
N TYR A 183 18.01 -3.10 -0.35
CA TYR A 183 17.91 -2.04 0.63
C TYR A 183 16.44 -1.64 0.89
N SER A 184 15.68 -1.43 -0.17
CA SER A 184 14.25 -1.13 -0.08
C SER A 184 13.48 -2.20 0.70
N ASP A 185 13.82 -3.48 0.45
CA ASP A 185 13.20 -4.60 1.14
C ASP A 185 13.57 -4.64 2.62
N MET A 186 14.82 -4.38 2.96
CA MET A 186 15.26 -4.29 4.36
C MET A 186 14.58 -3.14 5.10
N MET A 187 14.43 -2.00 4.45
CA MET A 187 13.69 -0.86 4.96
C MET A 187 12.22 -1.23 5.21
N GLY A 188 11.58 -1.82 4.21
CA GLY A 188 10.19 -2.27 4.28
C GLY A 188 9.96 -3.42 5.26
N ALA A 189 10.94 -4.33 5.42
CA ALA A 189 10.82 -5.51 6.28
C ALA A 189 10.97 -5.19 7.77
N PHE A 190 11.89 -4.30 8.12
CA PHE A 190 12.29 -4.10 9.51
C PHE A 190 12.18 -2.66 9.98
N THR A 191 12.86 -1.72 9.34
CA THR A 191 12.96 -0.36 9.86
C THR A 191 11.59 0.30 9.93
N TYR A 192 10.88 0.31 8.81
CA TYR A 192 9.58 0.94 8.73
C TYR A 192 8.52 0.27 9.63
N PRO A 193 8.29 -1.06 9.58
CA PRO A 193 7.28 -1.69 10.42
C PRO A 193 7.57 -1.58 11.92
N LEU A 194 8.83 -1.56 12.34
CA LEU A 194 9.20 -1.31 13.72
C LEU A 194 8.75 0.08 14.19
N ILE A 195 9.04 1.10 13.40
CA ILE A 195 8.72 2.49 13.75
C ILE A 195 7.21 2.72 13.76
N ILE A 196 6.47 2.16 12.79
CA ILE A 196 5.01 2.26 12.83
C ILE A 196 4.40 1.47 13.99
N HIS A 197 5.01 0.36 14.41
CA HIS A 197 4.58 -0.32 15.63
C HIS A 197 4.68 0.61 16.84
N TRP A 198 5.78 1.34 16.96
CA TRP A 198 5.98 2.26 18.08
C TRP A 198 4.95 3.38 18.14
N VAL A 199 4.57 3.92 16.96
CA VAL A 199 3.76 5.13 16.84
C VAL A 199 2.29 4.85 16.55
N TRP A 200 2.02 3.92 15.62
CA TRP A 200 0.67 3.67 15.12
C TRP A 200 0.00 2.42 15.68
N ASN A 201 0.74 1.52 16.31
CA ASN A 201 0.13 0.46 17.08
C ASN A 201 -0.32 1.02 18.43
N ALA A 202 -1.57 0.73 18.84
CA ALA A 202 -2.11 1.23 20.11
C ALA A 202 -1.29 0.78 21.36
N ASN A 203 -0.56 -0.32 21.23
CA ASN A 203 0.30 -0.86 22.26
C ASN A 203 1.77 -0.44 22.11
N GLY A 204 2.09 0.37 21.09
CA GLY A 204 3.42 0.91 20.87
C GLY A 204 3.87 1.82 22.03
N TRP A 205 5.16 1.81 22.34
CA TRP A 205 5.67 2.59 23.46
C TRP A 205 5.54 4.10 23.27
N LEU A 206 5.75 4.63 22.06
CA LEU A 206 5.53 6.05 21.74
C LEU A 206 4.04 6.41 21.77
N ALA A 207 3.18 5.53 21.26
CA ALA A 207 1.73 5.73 21.31
C ALA A 207 1.24 5.82 22.78
N LYS A 208 1.78 4.99 23.68
CA LYS A 208 1.50 5.06 25.13
C LYS A 208 2.00 6.33 25.78
N MET A 209 3.04 6.95 25.25
CA MET A 209 3.55 8.26 25.67
C MET A 209 2.76 9.43 25.05
N SER A 210 1.63 9.16 24.41
CA SER A 210 0.81 10.18 23.72
C SER A 210 1.52 10.89 22.58
N PHE A 211 2.50 10.24 21.94
CA PHE A 211 3.09 10.76 20.73
C PHE A 211 2.10 10.65 19.55
N HIS A 212 1.80 11.77 18.92
CA HIS A 212 0.86 11.83 17.81
C HIS A 212 1.59 12.12 16.50
N ASN A 213 1.44 11.24 15.53
CA ASN A 213 1.85 11.45 14.14
C ASN A 213 0.71 11.01 13.23
N PHE A 214 -0.06 11.95 12.70
CA PHE A 214 -1.27 11.64 11.92
C PHE A 214 -0.92 11.24 10.49
N ALA A 215 -0.27 12.11 9.74
CA ALA A 215 -0.06 11.95 8.30
C ALA A 215 1.25 11.25 7.91
N GLY A 216 2.05 10.78 8.86
CA GLY A 216 3.30 10.09 8.57
C GLY A 216 4.54 10.99 8.44
N SER A 217 4.48 12.26 8.86
CA SER A 217 5.63 13.15 8.80
C SER A 217 6.87 12.59 9.50
N ALA A 218 6.71 12.03 10.71
CA ALA A 218 7.79 11.34 11.40
C ALA A 218 7.95 9.90 10.93
N VAL A 219 6.85 9.14 10.86
CA VAL A 219 6.87 7.70 10.65
C VAL A 219 7.30 7.32 9.22
N VAL A 220 6.91 8.11 8.23
CA VAL A 220 7.21 7.84 6.80
C VAL A 220 8.35 8.74 6.32
N HIS A 221 8.15 10.05 6.38
CA HIS A 221 9.05 11.01 5.73
C HIS A 221 10.35 11.20 6.49
N THR A 222 10.32 11.34 7.83
CA THR A 222 11.57 11.47 8.60
C THR A 222 12.36 10.17 8.56
N VAL A 223 11.69 9.01 8.65
CA VAL A 223 12.36 7.71 8.55
C VAL A 223 13.06 7.56 7.20
N GLY A 224 12.32 7.72 6.09
CA GLY A 224 12.93 7.67 4.76
C GLY A 224 13.99 8.74 4.54
N GLY A 225 13.82 9.94 5.11
CA GLY A 225 14.78 11.02 5.02
C GLY A 225 16.08 10.76 5.81
N CYS A 226 16.00 10.21 7.03
CA CYS A 226 17.17 9.83 7.83
C CYS A 226 17.97 8.73 7.15
N ASP A 227 17.28 7.71 6.62
CA ASP A 227 17.90 6.64 5.87
C ASP A 227 18.56 7.16 4.58
N SER A 228 17.88 8.08 3.88
CA SER A 228 18.45 8.76 2.71
C SER A 228 19.73 9.50 3.05
N TRP A 229 19.75 10.23 4.16
CA TRP A 229 20.93 10.95 4.63
C TRP A 229 22.07 10.00 4.96
N TYR A 230 21.81 8.91 5.68
CA TYR A 230 22.79 7.91 6.02
C TYR A 230 23.44 7.30 4.77
N LEU A 231 22.63 6.85 3.80
CA LEU A 231 23.12 6.31 2.55
C LEU A 231 23.89 7.33 1.70
N PHE A 232 23.42 8.56 1.69
CA PHE A 232 24.11 9.65 0.99
C PHE A 232 25.52 9.87 1.53
N THR A 233 25.69 9.81 2.85
CA THR A 233 27.00 10.05 3.50
C THR A 233 27.94 8.86 3.38
N TRP A 234 27.40 7.65 3.29
CA TRP A 234 28.19 6.41 3.23
C TRP A 234 28.50 5.92 1.83
N SER A 235 27.76 6.37 0.81
CA SER A 235 27.96 5.92 -0.57
C SER A 235 29.12 6.72 -1.22
N PRO A 236 30.29 6.10 -1.49
CA PRO A 236 31.46 6.78 -2.05
C PRO A 236 31.32 7.16 -3.54
N SER A 237 30.16 7.18 -4.07
CA SER A 237 29.86 7.14 -5.50
C SER A 237 29.96 8.44 -6.30
N TRP A 238 30.49 9.51 -5.72
CA TRP A 238 30.87 10.68 -6.51
C TRP A 238 32.00 10.36 -7.52
N THR A 239 32.77 9.31 -7.29
CA THR A 239 33.90 8.90 -8.11
C THR A 239 33.51 8.20 -9.41
N TYR A 240 32.37 7.50 -9.48
CA TYR A 240 31.96 6.80 -10.69
C TYR A 240 31.40 7.71 -11.79
N SER A 241 30.88 8.89 -11.43
CA SER A 241 30.30 9.83 -12.39
C SER A 241 31.31 10.78 -13.03
N LEU A 242 32.48 10.99 -12.41
CA LEU A 242 33.49 11.91 -12.92
C LEU A 242 34.66 11.21 -13.63
N GLY A 243 34.81 9.91 -13.46
CA GLY A 243 35.94 9.14 -14.00
C GLY A 243 35.86 8.79 -15.48
N ASN A 244 34.75 8.99 -16.17
CA ASN A 244 34.56 8.59 -17.57
C ASN A 244 34.35 9.77 -18.55
N THR A 245 34.77 10.97 -18.19
CA THR A 245 34.72 12.11 -19.11
C THR A 245 36.06 12.46 -19.75
N THR A 246 37.10 11.67 -19.51
CA THR A 246 38.41 11.87 -20.15
C THR A 246 38.79 10.63 -20.96
N THR A 247 38.20 10.45 -22.13
CA THR A 247 38.82 9.92 -23.35
C THR A 247 37.77 9.91 -24.45
N GLY A 248 37.76 10.92 -25.23
CA GLY A 248 36.99 11.04 -26.45
C GLY A 248 37.51 12.19 -27.26
N THR A 249 38.72 12.03 -27.72
CA THR A 249 39.21 12.70 -28.94
C THR A 249 38.89 11.83 -30.10
#